data_ad537d06d186c18a7505e686d6b3c97e
#
_entry.id   ad537d06d186c18a7505e686d6b3c97e
#
_cell.length_a   1.000
_cell.length_b   1.000
_cell.length_c   1.000
_cell.angle_alpha   90.00
_cell.angle_beta   90.00
_cell.angle_gamma   90.00
#
_symmetry.space_group_name_H-M   'P 1'
#
loop_
_entity.id
_entity.type
_entity.pdbx_description
1 polymer ?
#
loop_
_entity_poly.entity_id
_entity_poly.type
_entity_poly.pdbx_seq_one_letter_code
_entity_poly.pdbx_strand_id
1 'polypeptide(L)'
;MEQKYKFFAFISYSSRNYKWGKRIQEKLEHYRMPTTLCSKHGWEKKPMKPVFFAPTDIQPGDLTEELKERLKASRNLIVVCSPHSSQSEWVGKEIAYFHQLGRTQRIQFFIVDGVPHSGNPETECFNPIIKTLGLPEILGANIHERIYQLPWLNKERAYVQLITKLLGVEFDSIWRRHRRMLIRQIVMWIIGAVAIFTSLVAVWYYNQPVDIQLSLQEKSVKNKFLPPLHDAVVTLTLGEENKTDTISSLADKASFLHIPHRYIGKEAHITISCLDYLPVDTTMKLQSNTEVNIFRDPTVYGNIQFKLWNIRTESYVGNTAIRIGDISAVSDTEGIVKMTVPLAKQRKEYRLSSTVPLEDSVLYMPYGKDCVIRTK
;
A
#
# COMPACT_ATOMS: atom_id res chain seq x y z
N MET A 1 -5.85 -61.05 -18.42
CA MET A 1 -5.16 -60.01 -19.18
C MET A 1 -5.90 -58.68 -18.97
N GLU A 2 -5.27 -57.71 -18.39
CA GLU A 2 -5.88 -56.38 -18.21
C GLU A 2 -5.95 -55.71 -19.60
N GLN A 3 -7.17 -55.48 -20.07
CA GLN A 3 -7.41 -54.90 -21.39
C GLN A 3 -6.82 -53.45 -21.40
N LYS A 4 -5.77 -53.25 -22.18
CA LYS A 4 -5.05 -51.98 -22.23
C LYS A 4 -5.86 -50.94 -23.02
N TYR A 5 -6.60 -50.08 -22.35
CA TYR A 5 -7.38 -49.01 -22.95
C TYR A 5 -6.47 -47.86 -23.41
N LYS A 6 -6.80 -47.30 -24.61
CA LYS A 6 -6.10 -46.14 -25.16
C LYS A 6 -6.50 -44.85 -24.43
N PHE A 7 -7.79 -44.74 -24.07
CA PHE A 7 -8.34 -43.57 -23.38
C PHE A 7 -8.82 -43.96 -21.97
N PHE A 8 -8.57 -43.06 -21.02
CA PHE A 8 -9.07 -43.22 -19.65
C PHE A 8 -10.59 -43.12 -19.58
N ALA A 9 -11.17 -42.16 -20.33
CA ALA A 9 -12.59 -41.97 -20.45
C ALA A 9 -12.96 -41.38 -21.84
N PHE A 10 -14.19 -41.63 -22.25
CA PHE A 10 -14.88 -40.97 -23.35
C PHE A 10 -15.93 -40.02 -22.73
N ILE A 11 -16.01 -38.77 -23.19
CA ILE A 11 -17.03 -37.81 -22.74
C ILE A 11 -18.12 -37.72 -23.81
N SER A 12 -19.32 -38.21 -23.46
CA SER A 12 -20.54 -38.11 -24.22
C SER A 12 -21.30 -36.84 -23.81
N TYR A 13 -21.65 -35.99 -24.76
CA TYR A 13 -22.32 -34.73 -24.48
C TYR A 13 -23.13 -34.22 -25.69
N SER A 14 -24.13 -33.38 -25.42
CA SER A 14 -24.80 -32.62 -26.48
C SER A 14 -23.93 -31.39 -26.86
N SER A 15 -23.94 -31.00 -28.15
CA SER A 15 -23.18 -29.83 -28.65
C SER A 15 -23.38 -28.57 -27.81
N ARG A 16 -24.58 -28.36 -27.27
CA ARG A 16 -24.89 -27.24 -26.34
C ARG A 16 -24.14 -27.32 -25.00
N ASN A 17 -23.65 -28.51 -24.65
CA ASN A 17 -22.88 -28.73 -23.41
C ASN A 17 -21.37 -28.77 -23.62
N TYR A 18 -20.86 -28.29 -24.76
CA TYR A 18 -19.43 -28.29 -25.11
C TYR A 18 -18.54 -27.76 -24.00
N LYS A 19 -18.90 -26.59 -23.42
CA LYS A 19 -18.11 -25.97 -22.33
C LYS A 19 -17.97 -26.88 -21.11
N TRP A 20 -19.00 -27.67 -20.81
CA TRP A 20 -18.95 -28.61 -19.69
C TRP A 20 -18.09 -29.83 -20.02
N GLY A 21 -18.23 -30.39 -21.20
CA GLY A 21 -17.40 -31.51 -21.66
C GLY A 21 -15.91 -31.13 -21.61
N LYS A 22 -15.56 -30.00 -22.18
CA LYS A 22 -14.17 -29.47 -22.14
C LYS A 22 -13.66 -29.27 -20.72
N ARG A 23 -14.46 -28.65 -19.82
CA ARG A 23 -14.08 -28.44 -18.42
C ARG A 23 -13.87 -29.75 -17.66
N ILE A 24 -14.68 -30.78 -17.94
CA ILE A 24 -14.51 -32.12 -17.35
C ILE A 24 -13.22 -32.74 -17.86
N GLN A 25 -12.93 -32.69 -19.16
CA GLN A 25 -11.67 -33.13 -19.73
C GLN A 25 -10.47 -32.51 -19.02
N GLU A 26 -10.42 -31.17 -18.97
CA GLU A 26 -9.33 -30.41 -18.31
C GLU A 26 -9.17 -30.79 -16.84
N LYS A 27 -10.27 -30.89 -16.10
CA LYS A 27 -10.24 -31.28 -14.67
C LYS A 27 -9.69 -32.69 -14.47
N LEU A 28 -10.05 -33.67 -15.32
CA LEU A 28 -9.56 -35.02 -15.23
C LEU A 28 -8.09 -35.14 -15.66
N GLU A 29 -7.71 -34.51 -16.75
CA GLU A 29 -6.36 -34.61 -17.29
C GLU A 29 -5.31 -33.89 -16.40
N HIS A 30 -5.71 -32.83 -15.68
CA HIS A 30 -4.84 -32.13 -14.72
C HIS A 30 -4.96 -32.66 -13.29
N TYR A 31 -5.86 -33.63 -13.04
CA TYR A 31 -6.01 -34.17 -11.70
C TYR A 31 -4.81 -35.01 -11.30
N ARG A 32 -4.17 -34.64 -10.20
CA ARG A 32 -3.04 -35.37 -9.62
C ARG A 32 -3.53 -36.31 -8.51
N MET A 33 -3.31 -37.60 -8.69
CA MET A 33 -3.64 -38.60 -7.69
C MET A 33 -2.90 -38.34 -6.37
N PRO A 34 -3.59 -38.41 -5.22
CA PRO A 34 -2.93 -38.33 -3.93
C PRO A 34 -1.93 -39.47 -3.74
N THR A 35 -0.72 -39.13 -3.26
CA THR A 35 0.36 -40.12 -3.05
C THR A 35 -0.05 -41.27 -2.14
N THR A 36 -0.85 -41.00 -1.10
CA THR A 36 -1.37 -42.00 -0.17
C THR A 36 -2.30 -43.03 -0.83
N LEU A 37 -3.10 -42.60 -1.82
CA LEU A 37 -3.93 -43.51 -2.59
C LEU A 37 -3.11 -44.32 -3.61
N CYS A 38 -2.14 -43.69 -4.25
CA CYS A 38 -1.21 -44.36 -5.12
C CYS A 38 -0.46 -45.50 -4.39
N SER A 39 0.07 -45.19 -3.18
CA SER A 39 0.75 -46.19 -2.36
C SER A 39 -0.17 -47.33 -1.90
N LYS A 40 -1.42 -47.01 -1.50
CA LYS A 40 -2.41 -48.01 -1.04
C LYS A 40 -2.87 -48.95 -2.13
N HIS A 41 -2.96 -48.46 -3.38
CA HIS A 41 -3.51 -49.22 -4.51
C HIS A 41 -2.45 -49.59 -5.55
N GLY A 42 -1.18 -49.33 -5.32
CA GLY A 42 -0.10 -49.58 -6.27
C GLY A 42 -0.19 -48.77 -7.56
N TRP A 43 -0.86 -47.64 -7.53
CA TRP A 43 -1.06 -46.80 -8.73
C TRP A 43 0.10 -45.84 -8.94
N GLU A 44 0.44 -45.61 -10.21
CA GLU A 44 1.34 -44.52 -10.57
C GLU A 44 0.65 -43.15 -10.38
N LYS A 45 1.41 -42.14 -10.06
CA LYS A 45 0.92 -40.74 -9.92
C LYS A 45 0.52 -40.15 -11.29
N LYS A 46 0.02 -40.92 -12.19
CA LYS A 46 -0.36 -40.43 -13.52
C LYS A 46 -1.71 -39.73 -13.50
N PRO A 47 -1.85 -38.61 -14.21
CA PRO A 47 -3.14 -37.96 -14.43
C PRO A 47 -4.06 -38.95 -15.17
N MET A 48 -5.40 -38.74 -15.04
CA MET A 48 -6.42 -39.53 -15.73
C MET A 48 -6.51 -39.09 -17.20
N LYS A 49 -5.49 -39.41 -17.97
CA LYS A 49 -5.34 -39.05 -19.40
C LYS A 49 -4.83 -40.20 -20.24
N PRO A 50 -5.07 -40.16 -21.57
CA PRO A 50 -5.89 -39.16 -22.27
C PRO A 50 -7.40 -39.39 -22.06
N VAL A 51 -8.17 -38.30 -22.04
CA VAL A 51 -9.64 -38.33 -22.07
C VAL A 51 -10.09 -37.96 -23.47
N PHE A 52 -10.88 -38.83 -24.11
CA PHE A 52 -11.40 -38.53 -25.42
C PHE A 52 -12.61 -37.60 -25.31
N PHE A 53 -12.55 -36.52 -26.05
CA PHE A 53 -13.58 -35.50 -26.14
C PHE A 53 -13.82 -35.25 -27.62
N ALA A 54 -14.98 -35.68 -28.12
CA ALA A 54 -15.27 -35.57 -29.54
C ALA A 54 -15.49 -34.12 -29.99
N PRO A 55 -14.98 -33.70 -31.16
CA PRO A 55 -15.40 -32.44 -31.77
C PRO A 55 -16.91 -32.45 -32.08
N THR A 56 -17.55 -31.28 -32.01
CA THR A 56 -19.02 -31.13 -32.12
C THR A 56 -19.60 -31.26 -33.52
N ASP A 57 -18.77 -31.50 -34.54
CA ASP A 57 -19.18 -31.43 -35.95
C ASP A 57 -19.50 -32.80 -36.59
N ILE A 58 -20.05 -33.71 -35.80
CA ILE A 58 -20.49 -35.00 -36.35
C ILE A 58 -21.91 -34.85 -36.86
N GLN A 59 -22.11 -35.09 -38.18
CA GLN A 59 -23.41 -34.99 -38.86
C GLN A 59 -24.41 -36.03 -38.35
N PRO A 60 -25.74 -35.78 -38.44
CA PRO A 60 -26.78 -36.73 -38.06
C PRO A 60 -26.68 -38.03 -38.87
N GLY A 61 -26.64 -39.17 -38.21
CA GLY A 61 -26.53 -40.50 -38.83
C GLY A 61 -26.24 -41.58 -37.77
N ASP A 62 -25.87 -42.78 -38.22
CA ASP A 62 -25.44 -43.85 -37.33
C ASP A 62 -24.04 -43.56 -36.78
N LEU A 63 -23.75 -44.12 -35.57
CA LEU A 63 -22.42 -44.05 -34.99
C LEU A 63 -21.38 -44.48 -36.03
N THR A 64 -20.51 -43.54 -36.40
CA THR A 64 -19.43 -43.85 -37.34
C THR A 64 -18.52 -44.93 -36.75
N GLU A 65 -17.95 -45.79 -37.61
CA GLU A 65 -17.03 -46.82 -37.12
C GLU A 65 -15.87 -46.24 -36.34
N GLU A 66 -15.41 -45.08 -36.72
CA GLU A 66 -14.36 -44.38 -35.96
C GLU A 66 -14.79 -44.07 -34.51
N LEU A 67 -16.02 -43.60 -34.31
CA LEU A 67 -16.52 -43.26 -32.96
C LEU A 67 -16.72 -44.54 -32.13
N LYS A 68 -17.22 -45.64 -32.75
CA LYS A 68 -17.30 -46.95 -32.10
C LYS A 68 -15.93 -47.44 -31.64
N GLU A 69 -14.89 -47.28 -32.46
CA GLU A 69 -13.52 -47.66 -32.11
C GLU A 69 -12.99 -46.79 -30.95
N ARG A 70 -13.31 -45.49 -30.90
CA ARG A 70 -12.94 -44.63 -29.79
C ARG A 70 -13.64 -45.03 -28.48
N LEU A 71 -14.93 -45.32 -28.53
CA LEU A 71 -15.72 -45.86 -27.41
C LEU A 71 -15.14 -47.19 -26.91
N LYS A 72 -14.86 -48.13 -27.83
CA LYS A 72 -14.26 -49.42 -27.53
C LYS A 72 -12.88 -49.30 -26.88
N ALA A 73 -12.08 -48.32 -27.35
CA ALA A 73 -10.75 -48.02 -26.82
C ALA A 73 -10.77 -47.25 -25.49
N SER A 74 -11.94 -46.83 -24.98
CA SER A 74 -12.09 -46.06 -23.73
C SER A 74 -12.45 -46.97 -22.57
N ARG A 75 -11.81 -46.72 -21.41
CA ARG A 75 -12.05 -47.46 -20.16
C ARG A 75 -13.40 -47.13 -19.53
N ASN A 76 -13.79 -45.87 -19.54
CA ASN A 76 -15.00 -45.36 -18.92
C ASN A 76 -15.77 -44.48 -19.91
N LEU A 77 -17.09 -44.38 -19.71
CA LEU A 77 -17.95 -43.42 -20.40
C LEU A 77 -18.45 -42.39 -19.36
N ILE A 78 -18.27 -41.11 -19.66
CA ILE A 78 -18.82 -40.00 -18.85
C ILE A 78 -19.90 -39.34 -19.69
N VAL A 79 -21.13 -39.36 -19.19
CA VAL A 79 -22.28 -38.72 -19.82
C VAL A 79 -22.57 -37.40 -19.14
N VAL A 80 -22.47 -36.31 -19.91
CA VAL A 80 -22.85 -34.97 -19.45
C VAL A 80 -24.35 -34.82 -19.53
N CYS A 81 -25.02 -34.82 -18.37
CA CYS A 81 -26.47 -34.82 -18.29
C CYS A 81 -27.06 -33.43 -18.23
N SER A 82 -27.99 -33.13 -19.10
CA SER A 82 -28.79 -31.92 -19.18
C SER A 82 -30.06 -32.16 -20.00
N PRO A 83 -31.05 -31.25 -20.00
CA PRO A 83 -32.20 -31.36 -20.87
C PRO A 83 -31.83 -31.50 -22.36
N HIS A 84 -30.73 -30.92 -22.78
CA HIS A 84 -30.26 -31.05 -24.15
C HIS A 84 -29.62 -32.40 -24.45
N SER A 85 -28.93 -33.01 -23.51
CA SER A 85 -28.34 -34.34 -23.68
C SER A 85 -29.40 -35.46 -23.54
N SER A 86 -30.45 -35.21 -22.74
CA SER A 86 -31.55 -36.17 -22.62
C SER A 86 -32.30 -36.38 -23.95
N GLN A 87 -32.44 -35.35 -24.77
CA GLN A 87 -33.08 -35.36 -26.06
C GLN A 87 -32.13 -35.75 -27.23
N SER A 88 -30.84 -35.92 -26.95
CA SER A 88 -29.85 -36.21 -27.97
C SER A 88 -29.83 -37.70 -28.32
N GLU A 89 -30.21 -38.05 -29.57
CA GLU A 89 -30.09 -39.39 -30.08
C GLU A 89 -28.65 -39.92 -30.05
N TRP A 90 -27.69 -39.05 -30.30
CA TRP A 90 -26.26 -39.39 -30.27
C TRP A 90 -25.82 -39.87 -28.89
N VAL A 91 -26.15 -39.12 -27.86
CA VAL A 91 -25.85 -39.51 -26.48
C VAL A 91 -26.50 -40.85 -26.16
N GLY A 92 -27.75 -41.06 -26.65
CA GLY A 92 -28.44 -42.35 -26.49
C GLY A 92 -27.70 -43.50 -27.17
N LYS A 93 -27.27 -43.32 -28.43
CA LYS A 93 -26.53 -44.34 -29.19
C LYS A 93 -25.17 -44.66 -28.56
N GLU A 94 -24.46 -43.67 -28.04
CA GLU A 94 -23.19 -43.84 -27.34
C GLU A 94 -23.35 -44.64 -26.06
N ILE A 95 -24.37 -44.33 -25.24
CA ILE A 95 -24.70 -45.08 -24.03
C ILE A 95 -25.05 -46.54 -24.37
N ALA A 96 -25.94 -46.75 -25.38
CA ALA A 96 -26.36 -48.08 -25.80
C ALA A 96 -25.17 -48.91 -26.28
N TYR A 97 -24.31 -48.35 -27.13
CA TYR A 97 -23.13 -49.05 -27.63
C TYR A 97 -22.15 -49.40 -26.48
N PHE A 98 -21.89 -48.48 -25.55
CA PHE A 98 -21.01 -48.75 -24.43
C PHE A 98 -21.58 -49.82 -23.48
N HIS A 99 -22.90 -49.84 -23.30
CA HIS A 99 -23.60 -50.91 -22.61
C HIS A 99 -23.44 -52.29 -23.32
N GLN A 100 -23.58 -52.35 -24.65
CA GLN A 100 -23.38 -53.56 -25.43
C GLN A 100 -21.95 -54.12 -25.32
N LEU A 101 -20.95 -53.27 -25.05
CA LEU A 101 -19.58 -53.71 -24.74
C LEU A 101 -19.44 -54.40 -23.37
N GLY A 102 -20.53 -54.60 -22.62
CA GLY A 102 -20.53 -55.20 -21.30
C GLY A 102 -19.91 -54.33 -20.19
N ARG A 103 -19.84 -53.01 -20.41
CA ARG A 103 -19.16 -52.07 -19.50
C ARG A 103 -20.13 -51.12 -18.79
N THR A 104 -21.33 -51.56 -18.50
CA THR A 104 -22.39 -50.76 -17.87
C THR A 104 -21.95 -50.08 -16.57
N GLN A 105 -21.21 -50.77 -15.69
CA GLN A 105 -20.71 -50.23 -14.43
C GLN A 105 -19.64 -49.15 -14.58
N ARG A 106 -19.12 -48.96 -15.81
CA ARG A 106 -18.15 -47.91 -16.16
C ARG A 106 -18.77 -46.69 -16.82
N ILE A 107 -20.10 -46.63 -16.91
CA ILE A 107 -20.84 -45.44 -17.32
C ILE A 107 -21.05 -44.56 -16.10
N GLN A 108 -20.60 -43.32 -16.17
CA GLN A 108 -20.74 -42.33 -15.10
C GLN A 108 -21.54 -41.14 -15.62
N PHE A 109 -22.50 -40.70 -14.82
CA PHE A 109 -23.37 -39.57 -15.15
C PHE A 109 -22.89 -38.33 -14.37
N PHE A 110 -22.75 -37.22 -15.10
CA PHE A 110 -22.38 -35.92 -14.53
C PHE A 110 -23.46 -34.90 -14.87
N ILE A 111 -24.28 -34.54 -13.88
CA ILE A 111 -25.45 -33.68 -14.05
C ILE A 111 -24.99 -32.22 -13.97
N VAL A 112 -25.13 -31.51 -15.08
CA VAL A 112 -24.77 -30.11 -15.22
C VAL A 112 -25.99 -29.19 -15.28
N ASP A 113 -27.16 -29.76 -15.59
CA ASP A 113 -28.43 -29.03 -15.63
C ASP A 113 -29.59 -30.02 -15.61
N GLY A 114 -30.78 -29.55 -15.21
CA GLY A 114 -31.98 -30.35 -15.17
C GLY A 114 -32.13 -31.25 -13.92
N VAL A 115 -33.18 -32.05 -13.91
CA VAL A 115 -33.58 -32.91 -12.78
C VAL A 115 -33.71 -34.37 -13.29
N PRO A 116 -33.01 -35.33 -12.65
CA PRO A 116 -33.14 -36.74 -12.97
C PRO A 116 -34.57 -37.21 -12.71
N HIS A 117 -35.12 -37.99 -13.67
CA HIS A 117 -36.44 -38.60 -13.56
C HIS A 117 -37.58 -37.61 -13.34
N SER A 118 -37.46 -36.38 -13.83
CA SER A 118 -38.49 -35.35 -13.68
C SER A 118 -39.78 -35.66 -14.43
N GLY A 119 -39.73 -36.49 -15.42
CA GLY A 119 -40.86 -36.80 -16.29
C GLY A 119 -41.28 -35.68 -17.25
N ASN A 120 -40.65 -34.50 -17.12
CA ASN A 120 -40.88 -33.36 -18.00
C ASN A 120 -39.70 -33.21 -18.98
N PRO A 121 -39.95 -33.26 -20.31
CA PRO A 121 -38.87 -33.13 -21.30
C PRO A 121 -38.01 -31.86 -21.19
N GLU A 122 -38.56 -30.78 -20.67
CA GLU A 122 -37.83 -29.53 -20.52
C GLU A 122 -36.82 -29.53 -19.34
N THR A 123 -37.06 -30.39 -18.36
CA THR A 123 -36.22 -30.48 -17.16
C THR A 123 -35.53 -31.82 -16.99
N GLU A 124 -35.98 -32.85 -17.71
CA GLU A 124 -35.36 -34.18 -17.65
C GLU A 124 -33.94 -34.15 -18.17
N CYS A 125 -33.00 -34.64 -17.38
CA CYS A 125 -31.57 -34.62 -17.76
C CYS A 125 -31.04 -36.01 -18.17
N PHE A 126 -31.79 -37.09 -17.90
CA PHE A 126 -31.39 -38.43 -18.30
C PHE A 126 -31.99 -38.84 -19.65
N ASN A 127 -31.13 -39.39 -20.50
CA ASN A 127 -31.58 -39.90 -21.80
C ASN A 127 -32.52 -41.09 -21.61
N PRO A 128 -33.64 -41.19 -22.35
CA PRO A 128 -34.63 -42.26 -22.22
C PRO A 128 -34.03 -43.68 -22.36
N ILE A 129 -32.93 -43.82 -23.09
CA ILE A 129 -32.23 -45.09 -23.29
C ILE A 129 -31.79 -45.74 -21.98
N ILE A 130 -31.52 -44.92 -20.96
CA ILE A 130 -31.09 -45.37 -19.61
C ILE A 130 -32.19 -46.27 -19.00
N LYS A 131 -33.44 -45.81 -19.11
CA LYS A 131 -34.61 -46.58 -18.65
C LYS A 131 -34.87 -47.81 -19.50
N THR A 132 -34.74 -47.65 -20.82
CA THR A 132 -34.94 -48.76 -21.79
C THR A 132 -33.96 -49.91 -21.59
N LEU A 133 -32.70 -49.59 -21.26
CA LEU A 133 -31.66 -50.59 -21.02
C LEU A 133 -31.66 -51.13 -19.58
N GLY A 134 -32.61 -50.70 -18.74
CA GLY A 134 -32.66 -51.13 -17.33
C GLY A 134 -31.37 -50.85 -16.56
N LEU A 135 -30.69 -49.74 -16.89
CA LEU A 135 -29.46 -49.38 -16.18
C LEU A 135 -29.79 -49.16 -14.70
N PRO A 136 -28.95 -49.66 -13.76
CA PRO A 136 -29.20 -49.47 -12.34
C PRO A 136 -29.30 -47.99 -12.01
N GLU A 137 -30.13 -47.66 -11.00
CA GLU A 137 -30.26 -46.28 -10.50
C GLU A 137 -28.88 -45.71 -10.17
N ILE A 138 -28.35 -44.90 -11.07
CA ILE A 138 -27.02 -44.34 -10.93
C ILE A 138 -27.19 -42.93 -10.36
N LEU A 139 -26.83 -42.77 -9.11
CA LEU A 139 -26.64 -41.46 -8.49
C LEU A 139 -25.55 -40.69 -9.28
N GLY A 140 -25.98 -39.86 -10.22
CA GLY A 140 -25.07 -38.97 -10.94
C GLY A 140 -24.37 -37.99 -10.03
N ALA A 141 -23.15 -37.61 -10.36
CA ALA A 141 -22.53 -36.50 -9.68
C ALA A 141 -23.22 -35.19 -10.15
N ASN A 142 -23.84 -34.46 -9.21
CA ASN A 142 -24.71 -33.31 -9.51
C ASN A 142 -24.07 -32.01 -8.99
N ILE A 143 -23.86 -31.04 -9.89
CA ILE A 143 -23.30 -29.73 -9.52
C ILE A 143 -24.30 -28.82 -8.80
N HIS A 144 -25.60 -29.12 -8.89
CA HIS A 144 -26.68 -28.34 -8.26
C HIS A 144 -27.11 -28.94 -6.91
N GLU A 145 -26.49 -30.02 -6.45
CA GLU A 145 -26.74 -30.58 -5.13
C GLU A 145 -26.28 -29.58 -4.06
N ARG A 146 -27.28 -29.03 -3.31
CA ARG A 146 -27.05 -27.97 -2.32
C ARG A 146 -26.66 -28.54 -0.96
N ILE A 147 -25.43 -29.02 -0.82
CA ILE A 147 -24.85 -29.48 0.45
C ILE A 147 -24.15 -28.35 1.19
N TYR A 148 -23.51 -27.45 0.43
CA TYR A 148 -22.85 -26.28 0.95
C TYR A 148 -23.52 -25.01 0.47
N GLN A 149 -23.51 -23.95 1.30
CA GLN A 149 -24.05 -22.65 0.91
C GLN A 149 -23.29 -22.00 -0.26
N LEU A 150 -22.06 -22.43 -0.50
CA LEU A 150 -21.18 -21.91 -1.55
C LEU A 150 -21.32 -22.71 -2.83
N PRO A 151 -21.91 -22.16 -3.90
CA PRO A 151 -22.18 -22.91 -5.15
C PRO A 151 -20.91 -23.50 -5.80
N TRP A 152 -19.79 -22.81 -5.71
CA TRP A 152 -18.52 -23.28 -6.26
C TRP A 152 -18.03 -24.55 -5.54
N LEU A 153 -18.26 -24.66 -4.22
CA LEU A 153 -17.86 -25.82 -3.43
C LEU A 153 -18.71 -27.05 -3.76
N ASN A 154 -19.99 -26.87 -4.08
CA ASN A 154 -20.87 -27.93 -4.57
C ASN A 154 -20.37 -28.45 -5.93
N LYS A 155 -19.94 -27.56 -6.83
CA LYS A 155 -19.33 -27.94 -8.10
C LYS A 155 -18.04 -28.76 -7.92
N GLU A 156 -17.13 -28.31 -7.06
CA GLU A 156 -15.90 -29.06 -6.76
C GLU A 156 -16.20 -30.42 -6.13
N ARG A 157 -17.23 -30.50 -5.28
CA ARG A 157 -17.70 -31.76 -4.71
C ARG A 157 -18.18 -32.73 -5.80
N ALA A 158 -18.98 -32.26 -6.76
CA ALA A 158 -19.44 -33.06 -7.88
C ALA A 158 -18.28 -33.60 -8.73
N TYR A 159 -17.26 -32.80 -9.02
CA TYR A 159 -16.06 -33.28 -9.70
C TYR A 159 -15.33 -34.37 -8.91
N VAL A 160 -15.19 -34.20 -7.60
CA VAL A 160 -14.56 -35.23 -6.75
C VAL A 160 -15.41 -36.50 -6.72
N GLN A 161 -16.75 -36.41 -6.70
CA GLN A 161 -17.64 -37.56 -6.81
C GLN A 161 -17.43 -38.31 -8.12
N LEU A 162 -17.33 -37.58 -9.23
CA LEU A 162 -17.04 -38.20 -10.53
C LEU A 162 -15.71 -38.95 -10.51
N ILE A 163 -14.64 -38.28 -10.00
CA ILE A 163 -13.30 -38.85 -9.91
C ILE A 163 -13.28 -40.10 -9.04
N THR A 164 -13.94 -40.09 -7.89
CA THR A 164 -13.97 -41.26 -6.99
C THR A 164 -14.67 -42.45 -7.60
N LYS A 165 -15.77 -42.21 -8.34
CA LYS A 165 -16.47 -43.25 -9.08
C LYS A 165 -15.64 -43.84 -10.24
N LEU A 166 -14.94 -42.98 -10.99
CA LEU A 166 -14.04 -43.43 -12.07
C LEU A 166 -12.87 -44.26 -11.54
N LEU A 167 -12.40 -43.98 -10.34
CA LEU A 167 -11.29 -44.70 -9.68
C LEU A 167 -11.75 -45.90 -8.85
N GLY A 168 -13.03 -46.00 -8.53
CA GLY A 168 -13.56 -47.06 -7.64
C GLY A 168 -13.10 -46.91 -6.21
N VAL A 169 -12.94 -45.66 -5.69
CA VAL A 169 -12.51 -45.36 -4.33
C VAL A 169 -13.59 -44.62 -3.54
N GLU A 170 -13.51 -44.72 -2.21
CA GLU A 170 -14.45 -44.02 -1.34
C GLU A 170 -14.32 -42.50 -1.47
N PHE A 171 -15.46 -41.82 -1.54
CA PHE A 171 -15.54 -40.36 -1.68
C PHE A 171 -14.80 -39.61 -0.57
N ASP A 172 -15.00 -39.99 0.68
CA ASP A 172 -14.42 -39.34 1.83
C ASP A 172 -12.89 -39.35 1.84
N SER A 173 -12.29 -40.39 1.27
CA SER A 173 -10.82 -40.52 1.21
C SER A 173 -10.16 -39.40 0.38
N ILE A 174 -10.85 -38.94 -0.65
CA ILE A 174 -10.36 -37.86 -1.53
C ILE A 174 -10.92 -36.50 -1.08
N TRP A 175 -12.20 -36.42 -0.72
CA TRP A 175 -12.87 -35.15 -0.41
C TRP A 175 -12.28 -34.42 0.78
N ARG A 176 -12.02 -35.11 1.89
CA ARG A 176 -11.43 -34.47 3.10
C ARG A 176 -10.09 -33.80 2.81
N ARG A 177 -9.28 -34.39 1.94
CA ARG A 177 -7.98 -33.88 1.56
C ARG A 177 -8.12 -32.71 0.56
N HIS A 178 -8.96 -32.86 -0.44
CA HIS A 178 -9.24 -31.83 -1.44
C HIS A 178 -9.77 -30.56 -0.76
N ARG A 179 -10.74 -30.69 0.13
CA ARG A 179 -11.28 -29.57 0.92
C ARG A 179 -10.20 -28.88 1.75
N ARG A 180 -9.34 -29.63 2.43
CA ARG A 180 -8.22 -29.05 3.21
C ARG A 180 -7.27 -28.25 2.32
N MET A 181 -6.97 -28.75 1.14
CA MET A 181 -6.11 -28.05 0.18
C MET A 181 -6.75 -26.74 -0.31
N LEU A 182 -8.03 -26.76 -0.63
CA LEU A 182 -8.79 -25.56 -1.04
C LEU A 182 -8.81 -24.51 0.08
N ILE A 183 -9.10 -24.93 1.32
CA ILE A 183 -9.09 -24.02 2.47
C ILE A 183 -7.70 -23.40 2.66
N ARG A 184 -6.63 -24.20 2.58
CA ARG A 184 -5.26 -23.67 2.67
C ARG A 184 -4.97 -22.62 1.60
N GLN A 185 -5.35 -22.88 0.35
CA GLN A 185 -5.17 -21.91 -0.73
C GLN A 185 -5.92 -20.60 -0.46
N ILE A 186 -7.17 -20.68 -0.03
CA ILE A 186 -7.97 -19.49 0.31
C ILE A 186 -7.32 -18.70 1.45
N VAL A 187 -6.91 -19.39 2.53
CA VAL A 187 -6.24 -18.76 3.67
C VAL A 187 -4.95 -18.05 3.23
N MET A 188 -4.14 -18.69 2.39
CA MET A 188 -2.92 -18.07 1.85
C MET A 188 -3.21 -16.81 1.01
N TRP A 189 -4.27 -16.85 0.18
CA TRP A 189 -4.70 -15.69 -0.57
C TRP A 189 -5.19 -14.54 0.34
N ILE A 190 -5.94 -14.86 1.40
CA ILE A 190 -6.38 -13.87 2.39
C ILE A 190 -5.20 -13.24 3.10
N ILE A 191 -4.23 -14.04 3.56
CA ILE A 191 -3.01 -13.54 4.20
C ILE A 191 -2.24 -12.61 3.26
N GLY A 192 -2.07 -13.01 1.99
CA GLY A 192 -1.44 -12.18 0.98
C GLY A 192 -2.16 -10.84 0.74
N ALA A 193 -3.48 -10.88 0.63
CA ALA A 193 -4.31 -9.67 0.46
C ALA A 193 -4.21 -8.74 1.67
N VAL A 194 -4.24 -9.27 2.89
CA VAL A 194 -4.08 -8.50 4.13
C VAL A 194 -2.68 -7.86 4.19
N ALA A 195 -1.63 -8.59 3.84
CA ALA A 195 -0.27 -8.06 3.82
C ALA A 195 -0.10 -6.91 2.82
N ILE A 196 -0.69 -7.04 1.62
CA ILE A 196 -0.68 -5.97 0.61
C ILE A 196 -1.47 -4.76 1.14
N PHE A 197 -2.66 -4.97 1.69
CA PHE A 197 -3.50 -3.90 2.21
C PHE A 197 -2.81 -3.14 3.34
N THR A 198 -2.21 -3.84 4.32
CA THR A 198 -1.48 -3.21 5.42
C THR A 198 -0.26 -2.41 4.92
N SER A 199 0.45 -2.92 3.90
CA SER A 199 1.56 -2.20 3.28
C SER A 199 1.10 -0.91 2.60
N LEU A 200 -0.01 -0.95 1.87
CA LEU A 200 -0.59 0.23 1.23
C LEU A 200 -1.04 1.28 2.25
N VAL A 201 -1.69 0.85 3.34
CA VAL A 201 -2.09 1.74 4.45
C VAL A 201 -0.87 2.37 5.12
N ALA A 202 0.21 1.62 5.33
CA ALA A 202 1.44 2.15 5.89
C ALA A 202 2.06 3.22 4.98
N VAL A 203 2.18 2.94 3.67
CA VAL A 203 2.69 3.92 2.69
C VAL A 203 1.81 5.16 2.65
N TRP A 204 0.50 5.00 2.65
CA TRP A 204 -0.44 6.11 2.68
C TRP A 204 -0.26 6.96 3.95
N TYR A 205 -0.18 6.33 5.13
CA TYR A 205 0.03 7.01 6.41
C TYR A 205 1.35 7.79 6.45
N TYR A 206 2.46 7.18 5.98
CA TYR A 206 3.76 7.86 5.94
C TYR A 206 3.84 9.03 4.95
N ASN A 207 2.94 9.08 3.98
CA ASN A 207 2.87 10.18 3.02
C ASN A 207 1.79 11.21 3.35
N GLN A 208 1.04 11.05 4.45
CA GLN A 208 0.07 12.04 4.88
C GLN A 208 0.76 13.39 5.17
N PRO A 209 0.23 14.49 4.64
CA PRO A 209 0.77 15.81 4.95
C PRO A 209 0.44 16.20 6.40
N VAL A 210 1.42 16.76 7.08
CA VAL A 210 1.30 17.31 8.45
C VAL A 210 1.75 18.74 8.41
N ASP A 211 1.06 19.61 9.12
CA ASP A 211 1.46 20.99 9.29
C ASP A 211 2.32 21.13 10.54
N ILE A 212 3.45 21.83 10.40
CA ILE A 212 4.42 22.04 11.46
C ILE A 212 4.38 23.50 11.86
N GLN A 213 4.28 23.74 13.14
CA GLN A 213 4.33 25.06 13.73
C GLN A 213 5.63 25.23 14.53
N LEU A 214 6.38 26.30 14.25
CA LEU A 214 7.59 26.66 14.94
C LEU A 214 7.38 27.99 15.66
N SER A 215 7.59 28.00 16.98
CA SER A 215 7.53 29.18 17.83
C SER A 215 8.91 29.58 18.29
N LEU A 216 9.14 30.89 18.36
CA LEU A 216 10.40 31.47 18.86
C LEU A 216 10.26 31.85 20.31
N GLN A 217 11.24 31.48 21.14
CA GLN A 217 11.28 31.86 22.54
C GLN A 217 12.54 32.69 22.82
N GLU A 218 12.35 33.95 23.17
CA GLU A 218 13.47 34.80 23.56
C GLU A 218 13.98 34.41 24.95
N LYS A 219 15.26 34.04 25.07
CA LYS A 219 15.96 33.69 26.32
C LYS A 219 16.92 34.76 26.79
N SER A 220 17.01 35.87 26.07
CA SER A 220 17.84 36.99 26.44
C SER A 220 17.27 37.76 27.63
N VAL A 221 18.09 38.63 28.21
CA VAL A 221 17.62 39.57 29.24
C VAL A 221 16.56 40.49 28.65
N LYS A 222 15.38 40.52 29.25
CA LYS A 222 14.29 41.39 28.80
C LYS A 222 14.63 42.84 28.90
N ASN A 223 14.60 43.56 27.81
CA ASN A 223 14.82 44.99 27.77
C ASN A 223 13.72 45.69 26.96
N LYS A 224 12.80 46.36 27.64
CA LYS A 224 11.62 47.02 27.04
C LYS A 224 11.96 48.23 26.16
N PHE A 225 13.19 48.72 26.19
CA PHE A 225 13.63 49.88 25.41
C PHE A 225 14.20 49.47 24.03
N LEU A 226 14.44 48.19 23.83
CA LEU A 226 14.85 47.64 22.53
C LEU A 226 13.61 47.29 21.71
N PRO A 227 13.71 47.37 20.38
CA PRO A 227 12.58 47.04 19.54
C PRO A 227 12.15 45.56 19.74
N PRO A 228 10.84 45.27 19.65
CA PRO A 228 10.38 43.87 19.63
C PRO A 228 10.92 43.15 18.41
N LEU A 229 10.78 41.83 18.39
CA LEU A 229 11.11 41.01 17.24
C LEU A 229 10.26 41.43 16.03
N HIS A 230 10.91 41.66 14.89
CA HIS A 230 10.28 41.90 13.61
C HIS A 230 11.01 41.11 12.53
N ASP A 231 10.23 40.61 11.56
CA ASP A 231 10.73 39.99 10.30
C ASP A 231 11.80 38.93 10.50
N ALA A 232 11.56 38.02 11.45
CA ALA A 232 12.39 36.85 11.61
C ALA A 232 12.11 35.84 10.51
N VAL A 233 13.09 35.61 9.67
CA VAL A 233 13.03 34.64 8.59
C VAL A 233 13.44 33.26 9.14
N VAL A 234 12.50 32.32 9.12
CA VAL A 234 12.72 30.96 9.60
C VAL A 234 12.79 30.04 8.37
N THR A 235 13.90 29.35 8.19
CA THR A 235 14.07 28.37 7.13
C THR A 235 14.18 26.99 7.71
N LEU A 236 13.32 26.09 7.22
CA LEU A 236 13.31 24.66 7.55
C LEU A 236 13.85 23.87 6.37
N THR A 237 14.96 23.17 6.56
CA THR A 237 15.59 22.32 5.55
C THR A 237 15.28 20.87 5.82
N LEU A 238 14.66 20.20 4.82
CA LEU A 238 14.23 18.81 4.84
C LEU A 238 14.89 18.04 3.69
N GLY A 239 16.06 17.48 3.92
CA GLY A 239 16.86 16.88 2.86
C GLY A 239 17.34 17.96 1.86
N GLU A 240 16.91 17.90 0.62
CA GLU A 240 17.25 18.89 -0.42
C GLU A 240 16.23 20.07 -0.51
N GLU A 241 15.10 19.97 0.17
CA GLU A 241 14.04 20.97 0.11
C GLU A 241 14.19 22.00 1.27
N ASN A 242 14.08 23.27 0.91
CA ASN A 242 14.05 24.39 1.86
C ASN A 242 12.67 25.01 1.86
N LYS A 243 12.07 25.17 3.03
CA LYS A 243 10.81 25.90 3.23
C LYS A 243 11.09 27.08 4.14
N THR A 244 10.60 28.26 3.76
CA THR A 244 10.85 29.51 4.48
C THR A 244 9.53 30.15 4.86
N ASP A 245 9.46 30.66 6.07
CA ASP A 245 8.35 31.48 6.56
C ASP A 245 8.89 32.64 7.39
N THR A 246 8.11 33.70 7.54
CA THR A 246 8.53 34.92 8.25
C THR A 246 7.62 35.16 9.44
N ILE A 247 8.23 35.41 10.58
CA ILE A 247 7.55 35.73 11.85
C ILE A 247 7.70 37.22 12.12
N SER A 248 6.59 37.92 12.31
CA SER A 248 6.57 39.34 12.59
C SER A 248 6.57 39.69 14.10
N SER A 249 6.25 38.72 14.95
CA SER A 249 6.19 38.87 16.42
C SER A 249 6.53 37.59 17.14
N LEU A 250 7.03 37.68 18.39
CA LEU A 250 7.22 36.48 19.24
C LEU A 250 5.94 35.72 19.57
N ALA A 251 4.78 36.37 19.40
CA ALA A 251 3.48 35.70 19.56
C ALA A 251 3.07 34.87 18.34
N ASP A 252 3.68 35.14 17.20
CA ASP A 252 3.40 34.47 15.95
C ASP A 252 4.18 33.13 15.87
N LYS A 253 3.73 32.27 14.99
CA LYS A 253 4.38 30.97 14.71
C LYS A 253 4.66 30.85 13.22
N ALA A 254 5.85 30.40 12.89
CA ALA A 254 6.13 29.97 11.53
C ALA A 254 5.35 28.69 11.22
N SER A 255 4.65 28.67 10.09
CA SER A 255 3.78 27.58 9.68
C SER A 255 4.28 26.94 8.40
N PHE A 256 4.75 25.71 8.50
CA PHE A 256 5.21 24.93 7.35
C PHE A 256 4.15 23.90 6.98
N LEU A 257 3.45 24.16 5.90
CA LEU A 257 2.33 23.34 5.45
C LEU A 257 2.79 22.17 4.58
N HIS A 258 2.00 21.09 4.60
CA HIS A 258 2.18 19.93 3.72
C HIS A 258 3.55 19.24 3.85
N ILE A 259 4.03 19.08 5.06
CA ILE A 259 5.24 18.30 5.35
C ILE A 259 4.86 16.81 5.40
N PRO A 260 5.48 15.93 4.59
CA PRO A 260 5.21 14.50 4.67
C PRO A 260 5.49 13.93 6.07
N HIS A 261 4.58 13.12 6.62
CA HIS A 261 4.68 12.55 7.96
C HIS A 261 6.00 11.81 8.21
N ARG A 262 6.64 11.31 7.15
CA ARG A 262 7.95 10.62 7.22
C ARG A 262 9.08 11.47 7.80
N TYR A 263 8.94 12.80 7.85
CA TYR A 263 9.93 13.70 8.42
C TYR A 263 9.71 13.97 9.92
N ILE A 264 8.54 13.66 10.45
CA ILE A 264 8.25 13.81 11.89
C ILE A 264 9.14 12.86 12.70
N GLY A 265 9.78 13.38 13.73
CA GLY A 265 10.73 12.66 14.58
C GLY A 265 12.13 12.48 13.99
N LYS A 266 12.38 12.91 12.74
CA LYS A 266 13.72 12.97 12.15
C LYS A 266 14.39 14.29 12.42
N GLU A 267 15.71 14.30 12.27
CA GLU A 267 16.51 15.53 12.35
C GLU A 267 16.22 16.43 11.15
N ALA A 268 15.94 17.69 11.44
CA ALA A 268 15.76 18.75 10.47
C ALA A 268 16.67 19.92 10.82
N HIS A 269 17.20 20.59 9.82
CA HIS A 269 18.05 21.74 9.98
C HIS A 269 17.20 23.00 9.94
N ILE A 270 17.34 23.84 10.97
CA ILE A 270 16.56 25.06 11.15
C ILE A 270 17.52 26.24 11.23
N THR A 271 17.35 27.20 10.33
CA THR A 271 18.07 28.46 10.36
C THR A 271 17.11 29.62 10.61
N ILE A 272 17.48 30.52 11.50
CA ILE A 272 16.68 31.68 11.80
C ILE A 272 17.59 32.92 11.69
N SER A 273 17.15 33.84 10.85
CA SER A 273 17.82 35.15 10.65
C SER A 273 16.85 36.26 11.02
N CYS A 274 17.28 37.11 11.91
CA CYS A 274 16.52 38.27 12.34
C CYS A 274 17.49 39.40 12.67
N LEU A 275 17.09 40.63 12.37
CA LEU A 275 17.82 41.83 12.76
C LEU A 275 17.91 41.87 14.28
N ASP A 276 18.82 42.39 14.97
CA ASP A 276 18.96 42.52 16.43
C ASP A 276 19.11 41.19 17.20
N TYR A 277 19.13 40.05 16.55
CA TYR A 277 19.29 38.72 17.17
C TYR A 277 20.46 37.97 16.58
N LEU A 278 21.08 37.12 17.38
CA LEU A 278 22.10 36.20 16.90
C LEU A 278 21.47 35.20 15.93
N PRO A 279 22.08 34.92 14.78
CA PRO A 279 21.57 33.94 13.86
C PRO A 279 21.55 32.56 14.54
N VAL A 280 20.46 31.85 14.37
CA VAL A 280 20.33 30.46 14.84
C VAL A 280 20.57 29.54 13.69
N ASP A 281 21.45 28.58 13.91
CA ASP A 281 21.74 27.49 12.99
C ASP A 281 21.81 26.21 13.81
N THR A 282 20.76 25.39 13.74
CA THR A 282 20.63 24.21 14.61
C THR A 282 19.94 23.06 13.91
N THR A 283 20.30 21.87 14.34
CA THR A 283 19.63 20.63 13.91
C THR A 283 18.87 20.04 15.08
N MET A 284 17.59 19.78 14.90
CA MET A 284 16.74 19.21 15.94
C MET A 284 15.70 18.24 15.36
N LYS A 285 15.15 17.38 16.23
CA LYS A 285 14.07 16.46 15.84
C LYS A 285 12.79 17.23 15.60
N LEU A 286 12.26 17.07 14.40
CA LEU A 286 11.06 17.76 13.98
C LEU A 286 9.82 17.20 14.69
N GLN A 287 9.04 18.09 15.26
CA GLN A 287 7.76 17.80 15.92
C GLN A 287 6.68 18.71 15.33
N SER A 288 5.40 18.35 15.51
CA SER A 288 4.29 19.17 15.03
C SER A 288 4.30 20.59 15.65
N ASN A 289 4.75 20.71 16.89
CA ASN A 289 5.02 21.98 17.54
C ASN A 289 6.48 21.97 18.02
N THR A 290 7.28 22.86 17.48
CA THR A 290 8.71 22.96 17.79
C THR A 290 8.99 24.35 18.36
N GLU A 291 9.73 24.42 19.48
CA GLU A 291 10.15 25.67 20.07
C GLU A 291 11.64 25.87 19.86
N VAL A 292 12.03 27.07 19.40
CA VAL A 292 13.43 27.42 19.19
C VAL A 292 13.78 28.65 20.04
N ASN A 293 14.87 28.52 20.80
CA ASN A 293 15.36 29.64 21.60
C ASN A 293 16.16 30.58 20.73
N ILE A 294 15.88 31.89 20.87
CA ILE A 294 16.61 32.95 20.20
C ILE A 294 17.23 33.89 21.25
N PHE A 295 18.34 34.48 20.90
CA PHE A 295 19.11 35.37 21.77
C PHE A 295 19.38 36.69 21.06
N ARG A 296 19.19 37.80 21.75
CA ARG A 296 19.55 39.10 21.20
C ARG A 296 21.06 39.21 20.98
N ASP A 297 21.45 39.86 19.92
CA ASP A 297 22.84 40.22 19.67
C ASP A 297 23.24 41.39 20.56
N PRO A 298 24.12 41.16 21.54
CA PRO A 298 24.54 42.23 22.46
C PRO A 298 25.39 43.31 21.78
N THR A 299 25.84 43.09 20.56
CA THR A 299 26.73 44.02 19.86
C THR A 299 25.97 45.07 19.06
N VAL A 300 24.71 44.79 18.66
CA VAL A 300 23.94 45.70 17.79
C VAL A 300 23.69 47.07 18.40
N TYR A 301 23.29 47.12 19.66
CA TYR A 301 23.04 48.35 20.39
C TYR A 301 24.07 48.57 21.52
N GLY A 302 24.99 47.65 21.71
CA GLY A 302 25.94 47.64 22.81
C GLY A 302 27.32 48.17 22.49
N ASN A 303 27.78 47.91 21.25
CA ASN A 303 29.10 48.38 20.82
C ASN A 303 29.00 49.77 20.20
N ILE A 304 29.23 50.78 21.04
CA ILE A 304 29.13 52.20 20.68
C ILE A 304 30.51 52.68 20.25
N GLN A 305 30.61 53.29 19.06
CA GLN A 305 31.80 53.94 18.57
C GLN A 305 31.41 55.23 17.86
N PHE A 306 32.08 56.35 18.23
CA PHE A 306 31.92 57.63 17.59
C PHE A 306 33.19 58.46 17.74
N LYS A 307 33.29 59.57 16.99
CA LYS A 307 34.41 60.55 17.10
C LYS A 307 33.91 61.82 17.71
N LEU A 308 34.79 62.45 18.50
CA LEU A 308 34.58 63.80 19.06
C LEU A 308 35.26 64.86 18.19
N TRP A 309 34.50 65.84 17.80
CA TRP A 309 34.98 66.93 16.94
C TRP A 309 34.71 68.28 17.61
N ASN A 310 35.76 69.10 17.84
CA ASN A 310 35.57 70.41 18.32
C ASN A 310 35.36 71.40 17.16
N ILE A 311 34.22 72.12 17.25
CA ILE A 311 33.83 73.02 16.18
C ILE A 311 34.70 74.28 16.14
N ARG A 312 35.22 74.73 17.32
CA ARG A 312 36.00 75.93 17.39
C ARG A 312 37.46 75.77 16.94
N THR A 313 38.04 74.64 17.29
CA THR A 313 39.43 74.28 16.90
C THR A 313 39.55 73.52 15.61
N GLU A 314 38.43 73.13 14.99
CA GLU A 314 38.35 72.30 13.78
C GLU A 314 39.25 71.08 13.85
N SER A 315 39.23 70.41 15.02
CA SER A 315 40.13 69.27 15.29
C SER A 315 39.40 68.19 16.11
N TYR A 316 39.92 66.94 16.03
CA TYR A 316 39.45 65.86 16.90
C TYR A 316 39.86 66.04 18.31
N VAL A 317 38.97 65.65 19.27
CA VAL A 317 39.20 65.89 20.72
C VAL A 317 39.58 64.55 21.38
N GLY A 318 40.86 64.39 21.70
CA GLY A 318 41.38 63.26 22.46
C GLY A 318 41.35 63.48 23.95
N ASN A 319 41.59 62.41 24.71
CA ASN A 319 41.68 62.34 26.15
C ASN A 319 40.46 62.92 26.89
N THR A 320 39.29 62.87 26.36
CA THR A 320 38.04 63.39 26.89
C THR A 320 37.16 62.29 27.42
N ALA A 321 36.75 62.40 28.68
CA ALA A 321 35.83 61.44 29.29
C ALA A 321 34.41 61.69 28.85
N ILE A 322 33.79 60.62 28.28
CA ILE A 322 32.36 60.58 27.86
C ILE A 322 31.66 59.54 28.71
N ARG A 323 30.45 59.85 29.15
CA ARG A 323 29.61 58.95 29.95
C ARG A 323 28.25 58.72 29.31
N ILE A 324 27.77 57.46 29.41
CA ILE A 324 26.41 57.05 29.14
C ILE A 324 25.87 56.44 30.42
N GLY A 325 25.13 57.19 31.21
CA GLY A 325 24.75 56.79 32.58
C GLY A 325 25.96 56.43 33.42
N ASP A 326 26.07 55.23 33.90
CA ASP A 326 27.17 54.73 34.75
C ASP A 326 28.39 54.24 33.92
N ILE A 327 28.31 54.19 32.60
CA ILE A 327 29.38 53.71 31.74
C ILE A 327 30.18 54.89 31.25
N SER A 328 31.51 54.81 31.37
CA SER A 328 32.43 55.89 30.94
C SER A 328 33.50 55.30 29.99
N ALA A 329 33.90 56.11 29.05
CA ALA A 329 35.05 55.86 28.20
C ALA A 329 35.79 57.14 27.94
N VAL A 330 37.07 57.06 27.59
CA VAL A 330 37.92 58.20 27.24
C VAL A 330 38.23 58.12 25.72
N SER A 331 38.11 59.24 25.04
CA SER A 331 38.51 59.30 23.63
C SER A 331 40.02 59.09 23.48
N ASP A 332 40.43 58.38 22.45
CA ASP A 332 41.83 58.25 22.11
C ASP A 332 42.42 59.57 21.52
N THR A 333 43.68 59.51 21.08
CA THR A 333 44.33 60.63 20.45
C THR A 333 43.73 61.12 19.14
N GLU A 334 42.98 60.28 18.51
CA GLU A 334 42.22 60.53 17.24
C GLU A 334 40.77 60.95 17.51
N GLY A 335 40.40 61.13 18.77
CA GLY A 335 39.07 61.52 19.20
C GLY A 335 38.07 60.39 19.16
N ILE A 336 38.48 59.13 18.97
CA ILE A 336 37.60 57.97 18.91
C ILE A 336 37.21 57.55 20.31
N VAL A 337 35.91 57.44 20.55
CA VAL A 337 35.33 56.89 21.79
C VAL A 337 34.78 55.51 21.45
N LYS A 338 35.17 54.50 22.24
CA LYS A 338 34.64 53.15 22.17
C LYS A 338 34.10 52.75 23.54
N MET A 339 32.86 52.27 23.60
CA MET A 339 32.28 51.75 24.82
C MET A 339 31.33 50.62 24.57
N THR A 340 31.19 49.70 25.53
CA THR A 340 30.27 48.57 25.46
C THR A 340 29.22 48.71 26.55
N VAL A 341 27.96 48.69 26.17
CA VAL A 341 26.81 48.79 27.06
C VAL A 341 26.21 47.38 27.24
N PRO A 342 26.06 46.89 28.48
CA PRO A 342 25.41 45.61 28.73
C PRO A 342 23.98 45.56 28.20
N LEU A 343 23.52 44.42 27.70
CA LEU A 343 22.22 44.23 27.07
C LEU A 343 21.05 44.80 27.86
N ALA A 344 21.06 44.65 29.18
CA ALA A 344 20.01 45.19 30.06
C ALA A 344 19.89 46.71 30.02
N LYS A 345 21.01 47.42 29.76
CA LYS A 345 21.11 48.89 29.74
C LYS A 345 21.06 49.47 28.31
N GLN A 346 21.03 48.65 27.31
CA GLN A 346 21.00 49.12 25.91
C GLN A 346 19.71 49.86 25.58
N ARG A 347 19.86 50.88 24.72
CA ARG A 347 18.80 51.77 24.26
C ARG A 347 19.04 52.07 22.78
N LYS A 348 18.02 52.48 22.06
CA LYS A 348 18.17 53.06 20.74
C LYS A 348 18.74 54.46 20.73
N GLU A 349 18.64 55.12 21.88
CA GLU A 349 19.02 56.51 22.09
C GLU A 349 19.77 56.62 23.41
N TYR A 350 20.93 57.24 23.39
CA TYR A 350 21.76 57.46 24.57
C TYR A 350 22.00 58.95 24.78
N ARG A 351 21.79 59.38 25.98
CA ARG A 351 22.26 60.76 26.44
C ARG A 351 23.69 60.70 26.86
N LEU A 352 24.47 61.52 26.17
CA LEU A 352 25.92 61.68 26.48
C LEU A 352 26.13 62.77 27.45
N SER A 353 27.08 62.56 28.37
CA SER A 353 27.63 63.60 29.20
C SER A 353 29.17 63.59 29.13
N SER A 354 29.80 64.72 29.17
CA SER A 354 31.23 64.88 28.99
C SER A 354 31.78 65.95 29.89
N THR A 355 33.08 65.90 30.11
CA THR A 355 33.84 66.98 30.77
C THR A 355 33.97 68.25 29.91
N VAL A 356 33.80 68.06 28.59
CA VAL A 356 33.78 69.19 27.65
C VAL A 356 32.33 69.45 27.23
N PRO A 357 31.87 70.66 27.02
CA PRO A 357 30.52 70.96 26.59
C PRO A 357 30.24 70.33 25.21
N LEU A 358 29.17 69.46 25.14
CA LEU A 358 28.70 68.87 23.90
C LEU A 358 27.69 69.79 23.24
N GLU A 359 27.74 69.87 21.90
CA GLU A 359 26.69 70.46 21.12
C GLU A 359 25.60 69.40 20.88
N ASP A 360 26.03 68.22 20.51
CA ASP A 360 25.15 67.01 20.29
C ASP A 360 25.21 66.17 21.58
N SER A 361 24.21 66.25 22.43
CA SER A 361 24.13 65.45 23.66
C SER A 361 23.38 64.16 23.55
N VAL A 362 22.88 63.80 22.38
CA VAL A 362 22.09 62.57 22.14
C VAL A 362 22.71 61.81 21.01
N LEU A 363 22.99 60.55 21.27
CA LEU A 363 23.46 59.56 20.30
C LEU A 363 22.35 58.58 19.99
N TYR A 364 21.98 58.41 18.70
CA TYR A 364 20.99 57.45 18.22
C TYR A 364 21.67 56.21 17.67
N MET A 365 21.21 55.07 18.06
CA MET A 365 21.70 53.77 17.58
C MET A 365 20.76 53.17 16.52
N PRO A 366 21.28 52.37 15.57
CA PRO A 366 22.70 52.14 15.31
C PRO A 366 23.33 53.25 14.47
N TYR A 367 24.48 53.73 14.92
CA TYR A 367 25.30 54.63 14.11
C TYR A 367 26.46 53.85 13.46
N GLY A 368 26.80 54.24 12.26
CA GLY A 368 28.01 53.75 11.62
C GLY A 368 29.29 54.20 12.32
N LYS A 369 30.44 53.66 11.91
CA LYS A 369 31.76 53.99 12.42
C LYS A 369 32.13 55.48 12.29
N ASP A 370 31.41 56.20 11.44
CA ASP A 370 31.68 57.60 11.11
C ASP A 370 30.78 58.59 11.88
N CYS A 371 30.10 58.13 12.92
CA CYS A 371 29.30 59.02 13.77
C CYS A 371 30.25 60.02 14.49
N VAL A 372 29.98 61.31 14.34
CA VAL A 372 30.72 62.39 14.93
C VAL A 372 29.82 63.15 15.89
N ILE A 373 30.28 63.30 17.15
CA ILE A 373 29.65 64.11 18.20
C ILE A 373 30.41 65.40 18.29
N ARG A 374 29.69 66.54 18.20
CA ARG A 374 30.26 67.86 18.18
C ARG A 374 30.41 68.37 19.58
N THR A 375 31.56 68.98 19.86
CA THR A 375 31.84 69.68 21.08
C THR A 375 31.99 71.20 20.82
N LYS A 376 31.64 72.02 21.79
CA LYS A 376 31.73 73.48 21.70
C LYS A 376 33.13 73.99 22.04
#